data_1e9246dc902d0af5dd5df2e2adb2c1af
#
_entry.id   1e9246dc902d0af5dd5df2e2adb2c1af
#
_cell.length_a   1.000
_cell.length_b   1.000
_cell.length_c   1.000
_cell.angle_alpha   90.00
_cell.angle_beta   90.00
_cell.angle_gamma   90.00
#
_symmetry.space_group_name_H-M   'P 1'
#
loop_
_entity.id
_entity.type
_entity.pdbx_description
1 polymer ?
#
loop_
_entity_poly.entity_id
_entity_poly.type
_entity_poly.pdbx_seq_one_letter_code
_entity_poly.pdbx_strand_id
1 'polypeptide(L)'
;MGPLAVSGASGKTGWRLVDEALKRGLVVRAIVRPNSVLPQPLAEAEQQGRLEVFRLELATAEALHHALNGCTALVIATGARPSINLAGPLQVDAFGVRSQLNACKAVGLSRVLLVSSLCAGRWRHPLNLFGLILVWKRLGERWLEQSGLDWTVVRPGGLREDDSRIEQEGVVFTDADQQQSSSIPRRLVCLLYTSPSPRDKHRS
;
A
#
# COMPACT_ATOMS: atom_id res chain seq x y z
N MET A 1 -15.38 -14.14 5.42
CA MET A 1 -14.31 -13.52 4.60
C MET A 1 -13.12 -13.20 5.50
N GLY A 2 -11.90 -13.58 5.17
CA GLY A 2 -10.73 -13.30 6.01
C GLY A 2 -10.33 -11.82 6.00
N PRO A 3 -9.39 -11.40 6.89
CA PRO A 3 -8.97 -10.01 7.02
C PRO A 3 -8.27 -9.48 5.77
N LEU A 4 -8.36 -8.15 5.58
CA LEU A 4 -7.52 -7.37 4.67
C LEU A 4 -6.26 -6.93 5.42
N ALA A 5 -5.08 -7.33 4.99
CA ALA A 5 -3.84 -6.83 5.55
C ALA A 5 -3.42 -5.51 4.86
N VAL A 6 -3.02 -4.51 5.63
CA VAL A 6 -2.49 -3.23 5.12
C VAL A 6 -1.12 -2.98 5.73
N SER A 7 -0.08 -3.04 4.90
CA SER A 7 1.29 -2.75 5.29
C SER A 7 1.62 -1.27 5.09
N GLY A 8 2.34 -0.68 6.05
CA GLY A 8 2.57 0.76 6.10
C GLY A 8 1.35 1.54 6.61
N ALA A 9 0.53 0.90 7.43
CA ALA A 9 -0.73 1.45 7.95
C ALA A 9 -0.58 2.73 8.79
N SER A 10 0.59 3.02 9.36
CA SER A 10 0.84 4.30 10.05
C SER A 10 1.24 5.44 9.09
N GLY A 11 1.44 5.13 7.81
CA GLY A 11 1.79 6.13 6.79
C GLY A 11 0.58 6.94 6.31
N LYS A 12 0.85 8.09 5.66
CA LYS A 12 -0.19 9.03 5.20
C LYS A 12 -1.27 8.41 4.30
N THR A 13 -0.92 7.46 3.47
CA THR A 13 -1.88 6.72 2.61
C THR A 13 -2.45 5.52 3.36
N GLY A 14 -1.58 4.76 4.06
CA GLY A 14 -1.96 3.51 4.71
C GLY A 14 -3.06 3.67 5.77
N TRP A 15 -2.97 4.72 6.62
CA TRP A 15 -3.99 4.92 7.64
C TRP A 15 -5.38 5.25 7.05
N ARG A 16 -5.42 6.00 5.94
CA ARG A 16 -6.67 6.30 5.23
C ARG A 16 -7.28 5.07 4.58
N LEU A 17 -6.43 4.15 4.09
CA LEU A 17 -6.86 2.84 3.58
C LEU A 17 -7.51 2.01 4.67
N VAL A 18 -6.88 1.93 5.85
CA VAL A 18 -7.43 1.20 7.00
C VAL A 18 -8.74 1.81 7.45
N ASP A 19 -8.80 3.15 7.63
CA ASP A 19 -10.00 3.87 8.05
C ASP A 19 -11.17 3.63 7.08
N GLU A 20 -10.91 3.72 5.77
CA GLU A 20 -11.94 3.48 4.75
C GLU A 20 -12.40 2.03 4.73
N ALA A 21 -11.48 1.07 4.89
CA ALA A 21 -11.84 -0.34 4.95
C ALA A 21 -12.70 -0.66 6.19
N LEU A 22 -12.35 -0.10 7.35
CA LEU A 22 -13.15 -0.24 8.58
C LEU A 22 -14.54 0.36 8.44
N LYS A 23 -14.67 1.55 7.82
CA LYS A 23 -15.97 2.18 7.53
C LYS A 23 -16.88 1.34 6.65
N ARG A 24 -16.29 0.51 5.80
CA ARG A 24 -17.02 -0.45 4.95
C ARG A 24 -17.27 -1.81 5.62
N GLY A 25 -16.99 -1.92 6.90
CA GLY A 25 -17.21 -3.14 7.67
C GLY A 25 -16.23 -4.28 7.38
N LEU A 26 -15.09 -3.99 6.75
CA LEU A 26 -14.06 -5.00 6.52
C LEU A 26 -13.28 -5.26 7.80
N VAL A 27 -12.91 -6.53 8.02
CA VAL A 27 -11.93 -6.90 9.05
C VAL A 27 -10.53 -6.55 8.53
N VAL A 28 -9.77 -5.78 9.29
CA VAL A 28 -8.47 -5.25 8.84
C VAL A 28 -7.36 -5.62 9.82
N ARG A 29 -6.21 -6.02 9.28
CA ARG A 29 -4.93 -6.14 9.99
C ARG A 29 -3.99 -5.04 9.54
N ALA A 30 -3.60 -4.17 10.46
CA ALA A 30 -2.64 -3.09 10.20
C ALA A 30 -1.22 -3.56 10.52
N ILE A 31 -0.31 -3.51 9.54
CA ILE A 31 1.10 -3.83 9.73
C ILE A 31 1.89 -2.53 9.77
N VAL A 32 2.55 -2.28 10.88
CA VAL A 32 3.33 -1.07 11.14
C VAL A 32 4.71 -1.41 11.71
N ARG A 33 5.66 -0.47 11.62
CA ARG A 33 6.96 -0.64 12.27
C ARG A 33 6.81 -0.62 13.80
N PRO A 34 7.70 -1.27 14.57
CA PRO A 34 7.58 -1.38 16.03
C PRO A 34 7.36 -0.05 16.74
N ASN A 35 8.11 0.99 16.35
CA ASN A 35 8.06 2.31 16.98
C ASN A 35 7.13 3.30 16.27
N SER A 36 6.20 2.82 15.45
CA SER A 36 5.26 3.72 14.77
C SER A 36 4.16 4.20 15.71
N VAL A 37 3.93 5.51 15.70
CA VAL A 37 2.74 6.11 16.31
C VAL A 37 1.58 5.94 15.33
N LEU A 38 0.46 5.42 15.81
CA LEU A 38 -0.76 5.33 15.02
C LEU A 38 -1.46 6.70 14.97
N PRO A 39 -1.98 7.09 13.80
CA PRO A 39 -2.94 8.19 13.72
C PRO A 39 -4.16 7.93 14.60
N GLN A 40 -4.75 8.99 15.15
CA GLN A 40 -5.84 8.91 16.13
C GLN A 40 -6.98 7.97 15.73
N PRO A 41 -7.52 8.00 14.49
CA PRO A 41 -8.61 7.07 14.10
C PRO A 41 -8.24 5.58 14.21
N LEU A 42 -6.97 5.25 13.96
CA LEU A 42 -6.49 3.88 14.07
C LEU A 42 -6.22 3.47 15.51
N ALA A 43 -5.68 4.38 16.32
CA ALA A 43 -5.47 4.15 17.74
C ALA A 43 -6.80 3.89 18.47
N GLU A 44 -7.83 4.66 18.16
CA GLU A 44 -9.18 4.46 18.68
C GLU A 44 -9.79 3.13 18.22
N ALA A 45 -9.60 2.76 16.94
CA ALA A 45 -10.08 1.49 16.42
C ALA A 45 -9.36 0.28 17.06
N GLU A 46 -8.06 0.38 17.33
CA GLU A 46 -7.28 -0.63 18.06
C GLU A 46 -7.81 -0.77 19.50
N GLN A 47 -7.99 0.33 20.23
CA GLN A 47 -8.53 0.32 21.61
C GLN A 47 -9.94 -0.28 21.70
N GLN A 48 -10.75 -0.07 20.68
CA GLN A 48 -12.12 -0.60 20.58
C GLN A 48 -12.16 -2.05 20.08
N GLY A 49 -11.03 -2.70 19.82
CA GLY A 49 -10.96 -4.07 19.29
C GLY A 49 -11.45 -4.22 17.85
N ARG A 50 -11.61 -3.10 17.11
CA ARG A 50 -12.06 -3.12 15.70
C ARG A 50 -10.91 -3.24 14.70
N LEU A 51 -9.66 -3.06 15.17
CA LEU A 51 -8.45 -3.11 14.36
C LEU A 51 -7.39 -3.98 15.06
N GLU A 52 -6.91 -5.00 14.38
CA GLU A 52 -5.77 -5.79 14.81
C GLU A 52 -4.46 -5.17 14.29
N VAL A 53 -3.52 -4.85 15.19
CA VAL A 53 -2.28 -4.14 14.82
C VAL A 53 -1.05 -5.01 15.08
N PHE A 54 -0.30 -5.27 14.00
CA PHE A 54 0.97 -6.00 14.02
C PHE A 54 2.15 -5.01 13.96
N ARG A 55 2.93 -4.96 15.03
CA ARG A 55 4.14 -4.12 15.13
C ARG A 55 5.35 -4.97 14.83
N LEU A 56 5.89 -4.88 13.61
CA LEU A 56 6.98 -5.75 13.15
C LEU A 56 7.92 -5.06 12.14
N GLU A 57 9.11 -5.62 11.99
CA GLU A 57 10.03 -5.27 10.93
C GLU A 57 9.76 -6.14 9.68
N LEU A 58 9.72 -5.51 8.50
CA LEU A 58 9.42 -6.23 7.24
C LEU A 58 10.51 -7.25 6.85
N ALA A 59 11.68 -7.18 7.48
CA ALA A 59 12.74 -8.17 7.30
C ALA A 59 12.50 -9.49 8.07
N THR A 60 11.58 -9.49 9.05
CA THR A 60 11.29 -10.65 9.91
C THR A 60 10.21 -11.52 9.25
N ALA A 61 10.64 -12.57 8.55
CA ALA A 61 9.76 -13.44 7.79
C ALA A 61 8.66 -14.09 8.65
N GLU A 62 9.02 -14.63 9.81
CA GLU A 62 8.08 -15.30 10.71
C GLU A 62 6.98 -14.35 11.20
N ALA A 63 7.33 -13.13 11.59
CA ALA A 63 6.36 -12.11 12.00
C ALA A 63 5.41 -11.73 10.86
N LEU A 64 5.92 -11.63 9.62
CA LEU A 64 5.09 -11.40 8.44
C LEU A 64 4.15 -12.59 8.16
N HIS A 65 4.63 -13.84 8.28
CA HIS A 65 3.79 -15.02 8.11
C HIS A 65 2.63 -15.01 9.11
N HIS A 66 2.90 -14.71 10.38
CA HIS A 66 1.86 -14.61 11.40
C HIS A 66 0.83 -13.51 11.08
N ALA A 67 1.30 -12.32 10.69
CA ALA A 67 0.42 -11.19 10.34
C ALA A 67 -0.45 -11.45 9.11
N LEU A 68 0.05 -12.21 8.13
CA LEU A 68 -0.63 -12.45 6.85
C LEU A 68 -1.45 -13.74 6.83
N ASN A 69 -1.25 -14.64 7.80
CA ASN A 69 -1.96 -15.92 7.83
C ASN A 69 -3.48 -15.74 7.91
N GLY A 70 -4.21 -16.38 7.00
CA GLY A 70 -5.67 -16.29 6.90
C GLY A 70 -6.20 -14.99 6.31
N CYS A 71 -5.33 -14.05 5.87
CA CYS A 71 -5.76 -12.86 5.14
C CYS A 71 -6.23 -13.19 3.73
N THR A 72 -7.16 -12.38 3.20
CA THR A 72 -7.68 -12.52 1.82
C THR A 72 -6.90 -11.71 0.80
N ALA A 73 -6.29 -10.61 1.22
CA ALA A 73 -5.45 -9.76 0.39
C ALA A 73 -4.45 -8.98 1.22
N LEU A 74 -3.36 -8.55 0.59
CA LEU A 74 -2.39 -7.61 1.16
C LEU A 74 -2.37 -6.33 0.32
N VAL A 75 -2.53 -5.17 0.98
CA VAL A 75 -2.25 -3.87 0.40
C VAL A 75 -0.91 -3.37 0.91
N ILE A 76 0.04 -3.18 0.01
CA ILE A 76 1.37 -2.63 0.31
C ILE A 76 1.33 -1.12 0.09
N ALA A 77 1.21 -0.36 1.18
CA ALA A 77 1.24 1.11 1.19
C ALA A 77 2.52 1.64 1.88
N THR A 78 3.55 0.79 1.99
CA THR A 78 4.87 1.20 2.46
C THR A 78 5.55 2.09 1.43
N GLY A 79 6.35 3.04 1.92
CA GLY A 79 7.17 3.89 1.07
C GLY A 79 8.21 4.61 1.93
N ALA A 80 9.42 4.73 1.42
CA ALA A 80 10.45 5.50 2.08
C ALA A 80 10.07 6.99 2.09
N ARG A 81 10.36 7.65 3.21
CA ARG A 81 10.33 9.12 3.25
C ARG A 81 11.63 9.64 2.65
N PRO A 82 11.60 10.75 1.90
CA PRO A 82 12.82 11.43 1.50
C PRO A 82 13.67 11.72 2.75
N SER A 83 14.89 11.22 2.77
CA SER A 83 15.81 11.37 3.90
C SER A 83 17.26 11.38 3.40
N ILE A 84 18.18 11.78 4.27
CA ILE A 84 19.61 11.74 4.00
C ILE A 84 20.11 10.27 3.91
N ASN A 85 19.40 9.35 4.52
CA ASN A 85 19.73 7.92 4.41
C ASN A 85 19.31 7.39 3.03
N LEU A 86 20.25 7.37 2.10
CA LEU A 86 20.04 6.94 0.71
C LEU A 86 19.73 5.43 0.58
N ALA A 87 20.04 4.62 1.58
CA ALA A 87 19.71 3.20 1.61
C ALA A 87 18.25 2.91 2.02
N GLY A 88 17.59 3.87 2.68
CA GLY A 88 16.20 3.73 3.13
C GLY A 88 15.22 3.33 2.02
N PRO A 89 15.22 4.01 0.86
CA PRO A 89 14.36 3.63 -0.26
C PRO A 89 14.60 2.21 -0.79
N LEU A 90 15.86 1.77 -0.90
CA LEU A 90 16.18 0.40 -1.30
C LEU A 90 15.59 -0.62 -0.32
N GLN A 91 15.75 -0.37 0.98
CA GLN A 91 15.27 -1.28 2.01
C GLN A 91 13.74 -1.36 2.06
N VAL A 92 13.04 -0.23 1.91
CA VAL A 92 11.58 -0.16 2.05
C VAL A 92 10.86 -0.45 0.72
N ASP A 93 11.24 0.26 -0.36
CA ASP A 93 10.50 0.23 -1.64
C ASP A 93 10.90 -0.95 -2.52
N ALA A 94 12.05 -1.60 -2.27
CA ALA A 94 12.45 -2.82 -2.95
C ALA A 94 12.43 -4.02 -2.00
N PHE A 95 13.42 -4.18 -1.12
CA PHE A 95 13.52 -5.38 -0.27
C PHE A 95 12.32 -5.59 0.65
N GLY A 96 11.72 -4.53 1.19
CA GLY A 96 10.50 -4.61 1.99
C GLY A 96 9.32 -5.16 1.18
N VAL A 97 9.18 -4.77 -0.09
CA VAL A 97 8.19 -5.37 -1.00
C VAL A 97 8.49 -6.84 -1.21
N ARG A 98 9.74 -7.20 -1.57
CA ARG A 98 10.13 -8.60 -1.79
C ARG A 98 9.86 -9.50 -0.58
N SER A 99 10.18 -9.05 0.63
CA SER A 99 9.92 -9.81 1.86
C SER A 99 8.44 -10.10 2.04
N GLN A 100 7.59 -9.11 1.79
CA GLN A 100 6.13 -9.25 1.87
C GLN A 100 5.58 -10.22 0.82
N LEU A 101 6.09 -10.18 -0.43
CA LEU A 101 5.70 -11.12 -1.49
C LEU A 101 6.08 -12.57 -1.14
N ASN A 102 7.27 -12.77 -0.57
CA ASN A 102 7.71 -14.09 -0.12
C ASN A 102 6.82 -14.61 1.02
N ALA A 103 6.46 -13.73 1.96
CA ALA A 103 5.55 -14.09 3.04
C ALA A 103 4.14 -14.43 2.52
N CYS A 104 3.60 -13.68 1.55
CA CYS A 104 2.33 -14.02 0.90
C CYS A 104 2.35 -15.42 0.31
N LYS A 105 3.41 -15.76 -0.44
CA LYS A 105 3.57 -17.11 -1.02
C LYS A 105 3.62 -18.20 0.05
N ALA A 106 4.36 -17.96 1.13
CA ALA A 106 4.53 -18.94 2.20
C ALA A 106 3.22 -19.26 2.94
N VAL A 107 2.30 -18.27 3.06
CA VAL A 107 0.99 -18.48 3.72
C VAL A 107 -0.16 -18.73 2.74
N GLY A 108 0.12 -18.85 1.44
CA GLY A 108 -0.90 -19.10 0.40
C GLY A 108 -1.81 -17.90 0.10
N LEU A 109 -1.40 -16.67 0.48
CA LEU A 109 -2.13 -15.46 0.14
C LEU A 109 -1.79 -15.05 -1.29
N SER A 110 -2.78 -15.08 -2.19
CA SER A 110 -2.55 -14.87 -3.61
C SER A 110 -2.72 -13.42 -4.07
N ARG A 111 -3.57 -12.62 -3.39
CA ARG A 111 -3.92 -11.28 -3.87
C ARG A 111 -3.08 -10.19 -3.23
N VAL A 112 -2.39 -9.40 -4.06
CA VAL A 112 -1.53 -8.30 -3.60
C VAL A 112 -1.82 -7.03 -4.40
N LEU A 113 -1.99 -5.92 -3.68
CA LEU A 113 -2.14 -4.58 -4.25
C LEU A 113 -0.97 -3.70 -3.79
N LEU A 114 -0.29 -3.05 -4.73
CA LEU A 114 0.86 -2.19 -4.45
C LEU A 114 0.54 -0.73 -4.77
N VAL A 115 0.72 0.14 -3.79
CA VAL A 115 0.70 1.60 -3.99
C VAL A 115 2.09 2.06 -4.41
N SER A 116 2.26 2.33 -5.69
CA SER A 116 3.50 2.81 -6.27
C SER A 116 3.47 4.32 -6.53
N SER A 117 4.07 4.79 -7.59
CA SER A 117 4.13 6.20 -8.00
C SER A 117 4.10 6.29 -9.51
N LEU A 118 3.41 7.33 -10.02
CA LEU A 118 3.34 7.68 -11.43
C LEU A 118 4.71 7.73 -12.12
N CYS A 119 5.71 8.26 -11.42
CA CYS A 119 7.06 8.43 -11.93
C CYS A 119 7.97 7.21 -11.70
N ALA A 120 7.42 6.05 -11.26
CA ALA A 120 8.23 4.85 -11.03
C ALA A 120 9.00 4.46 -12.30
N GLY A 121 10.33 4.33 -12.17
CA GLY A 121 11.23 4.00 -13.29
C GLY A 121 11.77 5.20 -14.08
N ARG A 122 11.36 6.42 -13.82
CA ARG A 122 11.90 7.61 -14.47
C ARG A 122 13.25 8.02 -13.86
N TRP A 123 14.35 7.60 -14.48
CA TRP A 123 15.72 7.80 -13.97
C TRP A 123 16.11 9.27 -13.73
N ARG A 124 15.69 10.18 -14.61
CA ARG A 124 16.06 11.60 -14.56
C ARG A 124 15.12 12.47 -13.71
N HIS A 125 14.20 11.84 -12.97
CA HIS A 125 13.25 12.59 -12.14
C HIS A 125 13.94 13.12 -10.85
N PRO A 126 13.70 14.39 -10.43
CA PRO A 126 14.34 14.98 -9.26
C PRO A 126 14.20 14.19 -7.97
N LEU A 127 13.11 13.43 -7.79
CA LEU A 127 12.91 12.56 -6.62
C LEU A 127 13.99 11.48 -6.48
N ASN A 128 14.72 11.14 -7.54
CA ASN A 128 15.82 10.18 -7.45
C ASN A 128 17.07 10.74 -6.77
N LEU A 129 17.18 12.05 -6.57
CA LEU A 129 18.22 12.66 -5.74
C LEU A 129 18.12 12.23 -4.27
N PHE A 130 16.96 11.75 -3.84
CA PHE A 130 16.71 11.22 -2.49
C PHE A 130 16.83 9.68 -2.44
N GLY A 131 17.96 9.13 -2.92
CA GLY A 131 18.27 7.71 -2.83
C GLY A 131 17.59 6.84 -3.88
N LEU A 132 17.42 7.34 -5.11
CA LEU A 132 16.87 6.60 -6.26
C LEU A 132 15.47 5.99 -5.98
N ILE A 133 14.63 6.70 -5.23
CA ILE A 133 13.35 6.22 -4.73
C ILE A 133 12.43 5.64 -5.82
N LEU A 134 12.42 6.28 -7.01
CA LEU A 134 11.58 5.82 -8.13
C LEU A 134 12.14 4.59 -8.83
N VAL A 135 13.45 4.40 -8.76
CA VAL A 135 14.13 3.21 -9.29
C VAL A 135 13.77 2.00 -8.44
N TRP A 136 13.87 2.14 -7.11
CA TRP A 136 13.55 1.06 -6.18
C TRP A 136 12.06 0.70 -6.18
N LYS A 137 11.18 1.70 -6.35
CA LYS A 137 9.75 1.43 -6.58
C LYS A 137 9.52 0.58 -7.82
N ARG A 138 10.17 0.90 -8.94
CA ARG A 138 10.05 0.11 -10.17
C ARG A 138 10.62 -1.30 -9.99
N LEU A 139 11.68 -1.47 -9.21
CA LEU A 139 12.20 -2.79 -8.89
C LEU A 139 11.20 -3.61 -8.06
N GLY A 140 10.58 -3.00 -7.05
CA GLY A 140 9.50 -3.63 -6.28
C GLY A 140 8.32 -4.06 -7.14
N GLU A 141 7.90 -3.21 -8.09
CA GLU A 141 6.85 -3.55 -9.07
C GLU A 141 7.25 -4.76 -9.93
N ARG A 142 8.49 -4.78 -10.46
CA ARG A 142 8.97 -5.92 -11.27
C ARG A 142 8.95 -7.23 -10.49
N TRP A 143 9.35 -7.22 -9.23
CA TRP A 143 9.27 -8.43 -8.40
C TRP A 143 7.83 -8.87 -8.15
N LEU A 144 6.89 -7.93 -8.02
CA LEU A 144 5.46 -8.24 -7.92
C LEU A 144 4.94 -8.82 -9.25
N GLU A 145 5.25 -8.19 -10.39
CA GLU A 145 4.89 -8.68 -11.74
C GLU A 145 5.38 -10.12 -11.99
N GLN A 146 6.58 -10.46 -11.50
CA GLN A 146 7.21 -11.77 -11.65
C GLN A 146 6.84 -12.77 -10.53
N SER A 147 6.03 -12.35 -9.56
CA SER A 147 5.77 -13.16 -8.36
C SER A 147 4.89 -14.37 -8.59
N GLY A 148 4.07 -14.39 -9.65
CA GLY A 148 3.02 -15.38 -9.86
C GLY A 148 1.78 -15.18 -9.00
N LEU A 149 1.71 -14.09 -8.23
CA LEU A 149 0.53 -13.72 -7.44
C LEU A 149 -0.49 -12.98 -8.31
N ASP A 150 -1.74 -12.90 -7.87
CA ASP A 150 -2.76 -12.01 -8.46
C ASP A 150 -2.49 -10.59 -7.97
N TRP A 151 -1.97 -9.76 -8.85
CA TRP A 151 -1.48 -8.44 -8.46
C TRP A 151 -2.20 -7.28 -9.13
N THR A 152 -2.19 -6.15 -8.44
CA THR A 152 -2.60 -4.85 -8.97
C THR A 152 -1.59 -3.79 -8.51
N VAL A 153 -1.07 -2.99 -9.43
CA VAL A 153 -0.24 -1.83 -9.13
C VAL A 153 -1.02 -0.56 -9.43
N VAL A 154 -1.15 0.31 -8.45
CA VAL A 154 -1.72 1.64 -8.65
C VAL A 154 -0.59 2.66 -8.57
N ARG A 155 -0.44 3.46 -9.62
CA ARG A 155 0.56 4.51 -9.74
C ARG A 155 -0.10 5.89 -9.65
N PRO A 156 -0.42 6.38 -8.46
CA PRO A 156 -1.01 7.70 -8.32
C PRO A 156 -0.03 8.79 -8.70
N GLY A 157 -0.56 9.91 -9.15
CA GLY A 157 0.18 11.17 -9.27
C GLY A 157 0.59 11.75 -7.92
N GLY A 158 0.90 13.04 -7.87
CA GLY A 158 1.18 13.74 -6.63
C GLY A 158 0.01 13.61 -5.65
N LEU A 159 0.26 13.03 -4.47
CA LEU A 159 -0.78 12.75 -3.50
C LEU A 159 -1.05 14.00 -2.65
N ARG A 160 -2.24 14.59 -2.79
CA ARG A 160 -2.71 15.71 -1.98
C ARG A 160 -3.35 15.22 -0.68
N GLU A 161 -3.24 16.01 0.39
CA GLU A 161 -3.88 15.73 1.68
C GLU A 161 -5.24 16.41 1.81
N ASP A 162 -5.57 17.32 0.90
CA ASP A 162 -6.84 18.01 0.85
C ASP A 162 -7.94 17.07 0.33
N ASP A 163 -8.85 16.75 1.20
CA ASP A 163 -10.00 15.88 0.95
C ASP A 163 -11.31 16.69 0.72
N SER A 164 -11.24 18.03 0.68
CA SER A 164 -12.43 18.92 0.64
C SER A 164 -13.30 18.79 -0.61
N ARG A 165 -12.72 18.29 -1.71
CA ARG A 165 -13.41 18.14 -3.01
C ARG A 165 -13.63 16.69 -3.44
N ILE A 166 -13.48 15.72 -2.55
CA ILE A 166 -13.57 14.30 -2.89
C ILE A 166 -14.88 13.93 -3.58
N GLU A 167 -16.00 14.50 -3.13
CA GLU A 167 -17.32 14.22 -3.68
C GLU A 167 -17.52 14.80 -5.09
N GLN A 168 -16.70 15.79 -5.46
CA GLN A 168 -16.75 16.48 -6.76
C GLN A 168 -15.68 15.96 -7.72
N GLU A 169 -14.62 15.33 -7.22
CA GLU A 169 -13.51 14.81 -8.01
C GLU A 169 -13.73 13.31 -8.31
N GLY A 170 -13.78 12.96 -9.59
CA GLY A 170 -13.78 11.57 -10.04
C GLY A 170 -12.36 10.99 -10.15
N VAL A 171 -12.27 9.67 -10.29
CA VAL A 171 -11.01 8.98 -10.61
C VAL A 171 -11.00 8.63 -12.08
N VAL A 172 -10.01 9.16 -12.79
CA VAL A 172 -9.76 8.79 -14.19
C VAL A 172 -8.64 7.78 -14.22
N PHE A 173 -8.91 6.61 -14.78
CA PHE A 173 -7.91 5.59 -15.07
C PHE A 173 -7.37 5.81 -16.47
N THR A 174 -6.06 5.83 -16.59
CA THR A 174 -5.38 5.93 -17.88
C THR A 174 -4.35 4.81 -17.99
N ASP A 175 -3.93 4.49 -19.20
CA ASP A 175 -2.77 3.64 -19.40
C ASP A 175 -1.50 4.30 -18.83
N ALA A 176 -0.46 3.50 -18.68
CA ALA A 176 0.83 3.99 -18.20
C ALA A 176 1.31 5.16 -19.08
N ASP A 177 1.76 6.23 -18.41
CA ASP A 177 2.29 7.46 -19.05
C ASP A 177 1.28 8.36 -19.83
N GLN A 178 -0.03 8.09 -19.75
CA GLN A 178 -1.08 8.88 -20.41
C GLN A 178 -1.90 9.77 -19.43
N GLN A 179 -1.30 10.24 -18.36
CA GLN A 179 -2.02 10.95 -17.31
C GLN A 179 -2.47 12.35 -17.73
N GLN A 180 -3.72 12.68 -17.36
CA GLN A 180 -4.31 13.99 -17.57
C GLN A 180 -4.13 14.94 -16.37
N SER A 181 -3.87 14.41 -15.17
CA SER A 181 -3.69 15.18 -13.94
C SER A 181 -2.41 14.81 -13.22
N SER A 182 -1.70 15.81 -12.71
CA SER A 182 -0.45 15.62 -11.95
C SER A 182 -0.68 15.24 -10.48
N SER A 183 -1.90 15.37 -9.94
CA SER A 183 -2.18 15.13 -8.53
C SER A 183 -3.58 14.59 -8.28
N ILE A 184 -3.71 13.81 -7.20
CA ILE A 184 -4.96 13.18 -6.76
C ILE A 184 -5.07 13.23 -5.23
N PRO A 185 -6.27 13.46 -4.64
CA PRO A 185 -6.49 13.29 -3.21
C PRO A 185 -6.14 11.86 -2.75
N ARG A 186 -5.42 11.74 -1.63
CA ARG A 186 -5.01 10.40 -1.10
C ARG A 186 -6.22 9.51 -0.84
N ARG A 187 -7.31 10.08 -0.35
CA ARG A 187 -8.52 9.33 -0.03
C ARG A 187 -9.18 8.72 -1.25
N LEU A 188 -9.17 9.39 -2.41
CA LEU A 188 -9.67 8.81 -3.66
C LEU A 188 -8.87 7.57 -4.07
N VAL A 189 -7.54 7.59 -3.89
CA VAL A 189 -6.72 6.39 -4.12
C VAL A 189 -7.14 5.26 -3.18
N CYS A 190 -7.46 5.57 -1.91
CA CYS A 190 -7.90 4.56 -0.94
C CYS A 190 -9.23 3.89 -1.33
N LEU A 191 -10.16 4.64 -1.94
CA LEU A 191 -11.45 4.10 -2.41
C LEU A 191 -11.27 3.00 -3.46
N LEU A 192 -10.22 3.06 -4.28
CA LEU A 192 -9.93 2.05 -5.30
C LEU A 192 -9.61 0.67 -4.71
N TYR A 193 -8.98 0.65 -3.54
CA TYR A 193 -8.56 -0.60 -2.88
C TYR A 193 -9.65 -1.25 -2.06
N THR A 194 -10.68 -0.49 -1.73
CA THR A 194 -11.79 -0.95 -0.87
C THR A 194 -13.07 -1.18 -1.66
N SER A 195 -13.11 -0.83 -2.96
CA SER A 195 -14.22 -1.12 -3.86
C SER A 195 -14.09 -2.54 -4.46
N PRO A 196 -15.21 -3.23 -4.71
CA PRO A 196 -15.19 -4.50 -5.45
C PRO A 196 -14.50 -4.32 -6.80
N SER A 197 -13.65 -5.26 -7.17
CA SER A 197 -12.99 -5.24 -8.48
C SER A 197 -14.06 -5.29 -9.59
N PRO A 198 -13.88 -4.57 -10.71
CA PRO A 198 -14.75 -4.75 -11.88
C PRO A 198 -14.83 -6.20 -12.35
N ARG A 199 -13.79 -7.02 -12.08
CA ARG A 199 -13.78 -8.47 -12.38
C ARG A 199 -14.69 -9.29 -11.47
N ASP A 200 -15.01 -8.81 -10.27
CA ASP A 200 -15.86 -9.53 -9.32
C ASP A 200 -17.36 -9.41 -9.69
N LYS A 201 -17.74 -8.41 -10.50
CA LYS A 201 -19.10 -8.21 -10.97
C LYS A 201 -19.54 -9.21 -12.06
N HIS A 202 -18.64 -9.99 -12.64
CA HIS A 202 -18.93 -10.97 -13.67
C HIS A 202 -18.93 -12.42 -13.16
N ARG A 203 -18.87 -12.64 -11.84
CA ARG A 203 -18.92 -13.98 -11.21
C ARG A 203 -20.18 -14.26 -10.40
N SER A 204 -21.22 -13.48 -10.58
CA SER A 204 -22.56 -13.76 -10.00
C SER A 204 -23.53 -14.24 -11.08
#